data_1578243c5b72e20bcfcc112988804392
#
_entry.id   1578243c5b72e20bcfcc112988804392
#
_cell.length_a   1.000
_cell.length_b   1.000
_cell.length_c   1.000
_cell.angle_alpha   90.00
_cell.angle_beta   90.00
_cell.angle_gamma   90.00
#
_symmetry.space_group_name_H-M   'P 1'
#
loop_
_entity.id
_entity.type
_entity.pdbx_description
1 polymer ?
#
loop_
_entity_poly.entity_id
_entity_poly.type
_entity_poly.pdbx_seq_one_letter_code
_entity_poly.pdbx_strand_id
1 'polypeptide(L)'
;MNNYSKIIKPDINQLINDNTNLVKKISWHLHGRVNSIVDIEDVIQIGMLGLISAAQNYVPQKNASFASYASIRIKGEILDYLRKSSNLDRSTILIKKNAEKAS
;
A
#
# COMPACT_ATOMS: atom_id res chain seq x y z
N MET A 1 2.24 -6.61 35.84
CA MET A 1 2.11 -5.33 35.22
C MET A 1 2.64 -5.30 33.84
N ASN A 2 3.85 -5.68 33.66
CA ASN A 2 4.43 -5.71 32.33
C ASN A 2 3.78 -6.73 31.41
N ASN A 3 3.21 -7.79 31.97
CA ASN A 3 2.50 -8.78 31.17
C ASN A 3 1.29 -8.20 30.45
N TYR A 4 0.67 -7.24 31.07
CA TYR A 4 -0.46 -6.56 30.50
C TYR A 4 -0.08 -5.82 29.20
N SER A 5 1.03 -5.09 29.25
CA SER A 5 1.54 -4.39 28.07
C SER A 5 1.93 -5.36 26.97
N LYS A 6 2.52 -6.50 27.31
CA LYS A 6 2.94 -7.51 26.34
C LYS A 6 1.75 -8.13 25.62
N ILE A 7 0.63 -8.28 26.29
CA ILE A 7 -0.56 -8.84 25.71
C ILE A 7 -1.22 -7.87 24.74
N ILE A 8 -1.18 -6.58 25.05
CA ILE A 8 -1.90 -5.56 24.31
C ILE A 8 -1.12 -5.00 23.14
N LYS A 9 0.21 -4.91 23.26
CA LYS A 9 1.04 -4.32 22.21
C LYS A 9 1.95 -5.36 21.58
N PRO A 10 1.57 -5.87 20.41
CA PRO A 10 2.46 -6.75 19.67
C PRO A 10 3.70 -5.98 19.22
N ASP A 11 4.79 -6.70 19.00
CA ASP A 11 6.03 -6.12 18.50
C ASP A 11 5.81 -5.61 17.08
N ILE A 12 5.92 -4.31 16.87
CA ILE A 12 5.72 -3.67 15.59
C ILE A 12 6.68 -4.21 14.53
N ASN A 13 7.95 -4.36 14.88
CA ASN A 13 8.95 -4.88 13.96
C ASN A 13 8.64 -6.31 13.53
N GLN A 14 8.15 -7.12 14.45
CA GLN A 14 7.74 -8.49 14.16
C GLN A 14 6.57 -8.50 13.18
N LEU A 15 5.57 -7.65 13.41
CA LEU A 15 4.41 -7.56 12.52
C LEU A 15 4.84 -7.17 11.10
N ILE A 16 5.76 -6.23 10.99
CA ILE A 16 6.25 -5.79 9.69
C ILE A 16 7.01 -6.92 9.00
N ASN A 17 7.96 -7.52 9.70
CA ASN A 17 8.81 -8.57 9.12
C ASN A 17 8.02 -9.79 8.69
N ASP A 18 7.03 -10.17 9.46
CA ASP A 18 6.23 -11.37 9.18
C ASP A 18 5.27 -11.17 8.02
N ASN A 19 5.02 -9.93 7.60
CA ASN A 19 4.00 -9.63 6.61
C ASN A 19 4.53 -8.94 5.36
N THR A 20 5.85 -8.91 5.15
CA THR A 20 6.43 -8.31 3.94
C THR A 20 6.00 -9.04 2.67
N ASN A 21 5.86 -10.36 2.73
CA ASN A 21 5.40 -11.13 1.56
C ASN A 21 3.97 -10.78 1.18
N LEU A 22 3.15 -10.43 2.15
CA LEU A 22 1.79 -9.96 1.90
C LEU A 22 1.80 -8.70 1.05
N VAL A 23 2.71 -7.78 1.36
CA VAL A 23 2.87 -6.54 0.58
C VAL A 23 3.22 -6.86 -0.87
N LYS A 24 4.18 -7.74 -1.09
CA LYS A 24 4.60 -8.12 -2.45
C LYS A 24 3.45 -8.76 -3.22
N LYS A 25 2.73 -9.66 -2.58
CA LYS A 25 1.62 -10.35 -3.21
C LYS A 25 0.53 -9.38 -3.65
N ILE A 26 0.13 -8.47 -2.76
CA ILE A 26 -0.91 -7.48 -3.07
C ILE A 26 -0.41 -6.50 -4.13
N SER A 27 0.84 -6.06 -4.03
CA SER A 27 1.43 -5.12 -4.97
C SER A 27 1.45 -5.67 -6.39
N TRP A 28 1.92 -6.89 -6.57
CA TRP A 28 1.95 -7.53 -7.88
C TRP A 28 0.54 -7.74 -8.43
N HIS A 29 -0.38 -8.14 -7.57
CA HIS A 29 -1.78 -8.36 -7.98
C HIS A 29 -2.41 -7.08 -8.50
N LEU A 30 -2.30 -6.00 -7.73
CA LEU A 30 -2.92 -4.73 -8.11
C LEU A 30 -2.20 -4.08 -9.29
N HIS A 31 -0.88 -4.15 -9.33
CA HIS A 31 -0.09 -3.63 -10.45
C HIS A 31 -0.47 -4.32 -11.76
N GLY A 32 -0.68 -5.62 -11.71
CA GLY A 32 -1.05 -6.39 -12.91
C GLY A 32 -2.44 -6.08 -13.42
N ARG A 33 -3.30 -5.46 -12.62
CA ARG A 33 -4.68 -5.15 -13.02
C ARG A 33 -4.83 -3.76 -13.64
N VAL A 34 -3.81 -2.93 -13.55
CA VAL A 34 -3.87 -1.58 -14.10
C VAL A 34 -2.89 -1.48 -15.27
N ASN A 35 -3.35 -0.80 -16.31
CA ASN A 35 -2.52 -0.55 -17.48
C ASN A 35 -1.80 0.77 -17.28
N SER A 36 -0.77 0.74 -16.43
CA SER A 36 -0.05 1.93 -16.01
C SER A 36 1.44 1.73 -16.25
N ILE A 37 2.14 2.83 -16.46
CA ILE A 37 3.60 2.82 -16.59
C ILE A 37 4.30 2.88 -15.23
N VAL A 38 3.53 2.75 -14.16
CA VAL A 38 4.08 2.79 -12.81
C VAL A 38 4.96 1.56 -12.56
N ASP A 39 6.13 1.80 -11.99
CA ASP A 39 7.08 0.76 -11.66
C ASP A 39 6.57 -0.06 -10.48
N ILE A 40 6.69 -1.40 -10.59
CA ILE A 40 6.27 -2.30 -9.52
C ILE A 40 7.03 -2.03 -8.21
N GLU A 41 8.28 -1.62 -8.30
CA GLU A 41 9.06 -1.31 -7.09
C GLU A 41 8.48 -0.14 -6.32
N ASP A 42 7.98 0.86 -7.04
CA ASP A 42 7.31 1.99 -6.41
C ASP A 42 6.02 1.56 -5.72
N VAL A 43 5.28 0.66 -6.37
CA VAL A 43 4.04 0.12 -5.79
C VAL A 43 4.35 -0.65 -4.50
N ILE A 44 5.41 -1.45 -4.51
CA ILE A 44 5.83 -2.21 -3.33
C ILE A 44 6.20 -1.27 -2.19
N GLN A 45 6.92 -0.18 -2.49
CA GLN A 45 7.28 0.80 -1.46
C GLN A 45 6.05 1.44 -0.84
N ILE A 46 5.07 1.79 -1.66
CA ILE A 46 3.81 2.36 -1.16
C ILE A 46 3.09 1.32 -0.30
N GLY A 47 3.07 0.07 -0.74
CA GLY A 47 2.48 -1.01 0.05
C GLY A 47 3.17 -1.19 1.39
N MET A 48 4.49 -1.05 1.43
CA MET A 48 5.25 -1.12 2.68
C MET A 48 4.85 0.00 3.64
N LEU A 49 4.60 1.21 3.13
CA LEU A 49 4.11 2.30 3.97
C LEU A 49 2.76 1.94 4.60
N GLY A 50 1.90 1.29 3.81
CA GLY A 50 0.62 0.79 4.33
C GLY A 50 0.80 -0.25 5.42
N LEU A 51 1.74 -1.16 5.24
CA LEU A 51 2.05 -2.18 6.24
C LEU A 51 2.59 -1.55 7.54
N ILE A 52 3.51 -0.60 7.41
CA ILE A 52 4.09 0.07 8.57
C ILE A 52 3.00 0.82 9.34
N SER A 53 2.16 1.56 8.63
CA SER A 53 1.05 2.27 9.25
C SER A 53 0.10 1.29 9.96
N ALA A 54 -0.19 0.17 9.34
CA ALA A 54 -1.03 -0.85 9.94
C ALA A 54 -0.42 -1.39 11.23
N ALA A 55 0.89 -1.68 11.21
CA ALA A 55 1.58 -2.21 12.38
C ALA A 55 1.57 -1.21 13.54
N GLN A 56 1.71 0.07 13.24
CA GLN A 56 1.71 1.12 14.25
C GLN A 56 0.34 1.37 14.86
N ASN A 57 -0.73 1.11 14.11
CA ASN A 57 -2.09 1.45 14.52
C ASN A 57 -2.95 0.24 14.87
N TYR A 58 -2.40 -0.95 14.74
CA TYR A 58 -3.17 -2.17 15.00
C TYR A 58 -3.47 -2.33 16.48
N VAL A 59 -4.73 -2.61 16.77
CA VAL A 59 -5.17 -2.97 18.11
C VAL A 59 -5.74 -4.38 18.03
N PRO A 60 -5.16 -5.35 18.74
CA PRO A 60 -5.67 -6.72 18.69
C PRO A 60 -7.15 -6.78 19.08
N GLN A 61 -7.94 -7.45 18.26
CA GLN A 61 -9.36 -7.63 18.48
C GLN A 61 -9.72 -9.08 18.20
N LYS A 62 -10.84 -9.51 18.78
CA LYS A 62 -11.25 -10.91 18.71
C LYS A 62 -11.47 -11.40 17.28
N ASN A 63 -11.99 -10.54 16.41
CA ASN A 63 -12.45 -10.95 15.09
C ASN A 63 -11.60 -10.46 13.94
N ALA A 64 -10.47 -9.84 14.23
CA ALA A 64 -9.64 -9.26 13.17
C ALA A 64 -8.19 -9.65 13.38
N SER A 65 -7.66 -10.44 12.46
CA SER A 65 -6.23 -10.74 12.43
C SER A 65 -5.46 -9.54 11.94
N PHE A 66 -4.19 -9.45 12.30
CA PHE A 66 -3.35 -8.40 11.78
C PHE A 66 -3.26 -8.47 10.25
N ALA A 67 -3.12 -9.66 9.69
CA ALA A 67 -3.00 -9.81 8.23
C ALA A 67 -4.22 -9.25 7.51
N SER A 68 -5.42 -9.49 8.02
CA SER A 68 -6.64 -8.94 7.43
C SER A 68 -6.68 -7.43 7.51
N TYR A 69 -6.36 -6.88 8.68
CA TYR A 69 -6.30 -5.45 8.89
C TYR A 69 -5.25 -4.80 7.98
N ALA A 70 -4.05 -5.38 7.93
CA ALA A 70 -2.96 -4.86 7.12
C ALA A 70 -3.29 -4.93 5.63
N SER A 71 -3.95 -6.00 5.18
CA SER A 71 -4.33 -6.13 3.77
C SER A 71 -5.20 -4.96 3.30
N ILE A 72 -6.15 -4.55 4.12
CA ILE A 72 -7.01 -3.41 3.80
C ILE A 72 -6.20 -2.13 3.70
N ARG A 73 -5.30 -1.92 4.64
CA ARG A 73 -4.45 -0.73 4.64
C ARG A 73 -3.49 -0.69 3.46
N ILE A 74 -2.87 -1.82 3.16
CA ILE A 74 -1.94 -1.95 2.04
C ILE A 74 -2.66 -1.67 0.72
N LYS A 75 -3.80 -2.32 0.51
CA LYS A 75 -4.60 -2.11 -0.70
C LYS A 75 -5.03 -0.66 -0.85
N GLY A 76 -5.47 -0.04 0.25
CA GLY A 76 -5.91 1.35 0.22
C GLY A 76 -4.79 2.28 -0.22
N GLU A 77 -3.60 2.14 0.33
CA GLU A 77 -2.46 2.97 -0.04
C GLU A 77 -2.07 2.77 -1.50
N ILE A 78 -2.01 1.52 -1.95
CA ILE A 78 -1.63 1.22 -3.33
C ILE A 78 -2.68 1.74 -4.32
N LEU A 79 -3.96 1.51 -4.06
CA LEU A 79 -5.01 1.98 -4.95
C LEU A 79 -5.03 3.49 -5.03
N ASP A 80 -4.83 4.18 -3.93
CA ASP A 80 -4.76 5.63 -3.91
C ASP A 80 -3.59 6.12 -4.77
N TYR A 81 -2.43 5.51 -4.61
CA TYR A 81 -1.24 5.83 -5.40
C TYR A 81 -1.47 5.59 -6.89
N LEU A 82 -2.07 4.47 -7.26
CA LEU A 82 -2.34 4.13 -8.66
C LEU A 82 -3.35 5.10 -9.29
N ARG A 83 -4.36 5.53 -8.54
CA ARG A 83 -5.31 6.53 -9.02
C ARG A 83 -4.65 7.87 -9.30
N LYS A 84 -3.78 8.31 -8.40
CA LYS A 84 -3.05 9.55 -8.56
C LYS A 84 -2.11 9.50 -9.76
N SER A 85 -1.40 8.38 -9.90
CA SER A 85 -0.49 8.17 -11.03
C SER A 85 -1.25 8.16 -12.36
N SER A 86 -2.39 7.50 -12.40
CA SER A 86 -3.25 7.45 -13.59
C SER A 86 -3.72 8.84 -13.98
N ASN A 87 -4.12 9.64 -13.02
CA ASN A 87 -4.55 11.03 -13.28
C ASN A 87 -3.39 11.88 -13.81
N LEU A 88 -2.21 11.71 -13.27
CA LEU A 88 -1.01 12.42 -13.75
C LEU A 88 -0.68 12.01 -15.17
N ASP A 89 -0.76 10.73 -15.49
CA ASP A 89 -0.51 10.22 -16.83
C ASP A 89 -1.48 10.84 -17.83
N ARG A 90 -2.76 10.92 -17.48
CA ARG A 90 -3.78 11.54 -18.33
C ARG A 90 -3.49 12.99 -18.55
N SER A 91 -3.14 13.73 -17.50
CA SER A 91 -2.82 15.15 -17.59
C SER A 91 -1.61 15.35 -18.50
N THR A 92 -0.60 14.53 -18.36
CA THR A 92 0.61 14.59 -19.18
C THR A 92 0.28 14.36 -20.65
N ILE A 93 -0.54 13.35 -20.93
CA ILE A 93 -0.96 13.03 -22.29
C ILE A 93 -1.74 14.20 -22.90
N LEU A 94 -2.64 14.81 -22.16
CA LEU A 94 -3.43 15.95 -22.63
C LEU A 94 -2.54 17.15 -22.94
N ILE A 95 -1.56 17.43 -22.10
CA ILE A 95 -0.61 18.52 -22.31
C ILE A 95 0.20 18.27 -23.58
N LYS A 96 0.68 17.06 -23.78
CA LYS A 96 1.43 16.72 -25.00
C LYS A 96 0.59 16.88 -26.25
N LYS A 97 -0.66 16.42 -26.23
CA LYS A 97 -1.56 16.55 -27.38
C LYS A 97 -1.82 18.02 -27.70
N ASN A 98 -2.02 18.84 -26.68
CA ASN A 98 -2.25 20.26 -26.88
C ASN A 98 -1.00 20.95 -27.44
N ALA A 99 0.18 20.59 -26.97
CA ALA A 99 1.44 21.13 -27.49
C ALA A 99 1.63 20.75 -28.96
N GLU A 100 1.35 19.52 -29.33
CA GLU A 100 1.44 19.06 -30.71
C GLU A 100 0.49 19.79 -31.62
N LYS A 101 -0.72 20.05 -31.15
CA LYS A 101 -1.72 20.80 -31.92
C LYS A 101 -1.32 22.26 -32.08
N ALA A 102 -0.65 22.82 -31.11
CA ALA A 102 -0.22 24.21 -31.13
C ALA A 102 0.95 24.46 -32.08
N SER A 103 1.72 23.42 -32.34
CA SER A 103 2.85 23.51 -33.25
C SER A 103 2.44 23.21 -34.68
#